data_95057b4b35a6b624b9b82cb06ae04409
#
_entry.id   95057b4b35a6b624b9b82cb06ae04409
#
_cell.length_a   1.000
_cell.length_b   1.000
_cell.length_c   1.000
_cell.angle_alpha   90.00
_cell.angle_beta   90.00
_cell.angle_gamma   90.00
#
_symmetry.space_group_name_H-M   'P 1'
#
loop_
_entity.id
_entity.type
_entity.pdbx_description
1 polymer ?
#
loop_
_entity_poly.entity_id
_entity_poly.type
_entity_poly.pdbx_seq_one_letter_code
_entity_poly.pdbx_strand_id
1 'polypeptide(L)'
;MEIKRKDRYDIVECNMEKISVIVPIYKAENYLERCIKSIVKQTYQNLEIILVDDGSPDMCPLLCDKWAKADARVVVVHQENRGISAARNMGKKKSSGEYIMMVDSDDYISPNMVEYLYDTIKSTDTKLSICSFKKGNAEEFLFEQVQDIRNKIEIIDSVTALKRAYASADKALQYIAPWGKLYKRNLFDGILYPEGKIFEDIYVTHKLICKCDKVSVIDETLLYYYQHSESIMNKKFHVGKLDYLQALKERINFYNEKGLMELEKIAYDEYLHSLIWADSRARSILVNRSAMNDIKNRFREVYKKDHSSIRYPKEGKVFLKLFYINPEFIIWYWRICGKFQSIVCRRK
;
A
#
# COMPACT_ATOMS: atom_id res chain seq x y z
N MET A 1 -3.46 64.02 -3.95
CA MET A 1 -2.17 63.30 -3.87
C MET A 1 -2.52 61.82 -3.62
N GLU A 2 -2.76 61.09 -4.72
CA GLU A 2 -3.16 59.68 -4.68
C GLU A 2 -1.95 58.79 -4.55
N ILE A 3 -1.88 58.04 -3.48
CA ILE A 3 -0.83 57.02 -3.27
C ILE A 3 -1.31 55.77 -3.98
N LYS A 4 -0.77 55.47 -5.16
CA LYS A 4 -0.93 54.20 -5.84
C LYS A 4 -0.17 53.13 -5.06
N ARG A 5 -0.94 52.22 -4.42
CA ARG A 5 -0.41 50.94 -3.96
C ARG A 5 -0.01 50.08 -5.18
N LYS A 6 1.26 49.94 -5.41
CA LYS A 6 1.81 48.92 -6.29
C LYS A 6 1.82 47.59 -5.51
N ASP A 7 0.85 46.74 -5.78
CA ASP A 7 0.92 45.35 -5.40
C ASP A 7 2.05 44.69 -6.20
N ARG A 8 3.20 44.54 -5.56
CA ARG A 8 4.27 43.67 -6.06
C ARG A 8 3.91 42.22 -5.69
N TYR A 9 3.18 41.55 -6.54
CA TYR A 9 3.30 40.11 -6.65
C TYR A 9 4.54 39.85 -7.51
N ASP A 10 5.68 39.73 -6.88
CA ASP A 10 6.82 39.07 -7.50
C ASP A 10 6.37 37.62 -7.75
N ILE A 11 6.01 37.31 -8.99
CA ILE A 11 5.87 35.95 -9.49
C ILE A 11 7.28 35.38 -9.43
N VAL A 12 7.67 34.84 -8.27
CA VAL A 12 8.71 33.84 -8.23
C VAL A 12 8.14 32.69 -9.08
N GLU A 13 8.66 32.52 -10.29
CA GLU A 13 8.50 31.27 -11.03
C GLU A 13 9.03 30.17 -10.11
N CYS A 14 8.17 29.65 -9.26
CA CYS A 14 8.45 28.48 -8.46
C CYS A 14 8.61 27.37 -9.48
N ASN A 15 9.84 27.00 -9.76
CA ASN A 15 10.19 25.94 -10.70
C ASN A 15 9.62 24.64 -10.11
N MET A 16 8.34 24.36 -10.41
CA MET A 16 7.62 23.20 -9.87
C MET A 16 8.36 21.94 -10.27
N GLU A 17 8.81 21.16 -9.30
CA GLU A 17 9.55 19.92 -9.52
C GLU A 17 8.66 18.88 -10.23
N LYS A 18 9.22 18.17 -11.19
CA LYS A 18 8.48 17.16 -11.96
C LYS A 18 8.06 15.99 -11.06
N ILE A 19 6.81 15.55 -11.18
CA ILE A 19 6.24 14.40 -10.50
C ILE A 19 5.91 13.32 -11.52
N SER A 20 6.41 12.10 -11.30
CA SER A 20 6.10 10.92 -12.10
C SER A 20 4.93 10.16 -11.45
N VAL A 21 3.81 10.09 -12.14
CA VAL A 21 2.67 9.26 -11.76
C VAL A 21 2.74 7.95 -12.52
N ILE A 22 2.92 6.84 -11.81
CA ILE A 22 3.09 5.50 -12.38
C ILE A 22 1.79 4.73 -12.20
N VAL A 23 1.25 4.23 -13.31
CA VAL A 23 0.03 3.43 -13.35
C VAL A 23 0.34 2.05 -13.92
N PRO A 24 0.44 0.99 -13.09
CA PRO A 24 0.52 -0.39 -13.56
C PRO A 24 -0.85 -0.84 -14.07
N ILE A 25 -0.92 -1.45 -15.25
CA ILE A 25 -2.16 -1.77 -15.95
C ILE A 25 -2.16 -3.24 -16.36
N TYR A 26 -3.21 -3.97 -15.96
CA TYR A 26 -3.49 -5.31 -16.44
C TYR A 26 -4.97 -5.65 -16.28
N LYS A 27 -5.68 -5.90 -17.40
CA LYS A 27 -7.13 -6.24 -17.42
C LYS A 27 -8.00 -5.23 -16.70
N ALA A 28 -7.83 -3.95 -17.00
CA ALA A 28 -8.51 -2.85 -16.34
C ALA A 28 -9.37 -2.01 -17.29
N GLU A 29 -9.77 -2.52 -18.46
CA GLU A 29 -10.47 -1.75 -19.52
C GLU A 29 -11.72 -0.99 -19.02
N ASN A 30 -12.44 -1.56 -18.06
CA ASN A 30 -13.65 -0.96 -17.49
C ASN A 30 -13.37 0.22 -16.55
N TYR A 31 -12.13 0.39 -16.07
CA TYR A 31 -11.78 1.36 -15.02
C TYR A 31 -10.72 2.37 -15.50
N LEU A 32 -9.86 1.95 -16.43
CA LEU A 32 -8.65 2.66 -16.84
C LEU A 32 -8.95 4.09 -17.34
N GLU A 33 -10.01 4.28 -18.13
CA GLU A 33 -10.40 5.59 -18.66
C GLU A 33 -10.67 6.59 -17.53
N ARG A 34 -11.37 6.16 -16.47
CA ARG A 34 -11.66 6.98 -15.28
C ARG A 34 -10.38 7.30 -14.49
N CYS A 35 -9.53 6.31 -14.29
CA CYS A 35 -8.25 6.47 -13.62
C CYS A 35 -7.40 7.53 -14.32
N ILE A 36 -7.13 7.36 -15.62
CA ILE A 36 -6.30 8.30 -16.40
C ILE A 36 -6.91 9.71 -16.41
N LYS A 37 -8.23 9.83 -16.61
CA LYS A 37 -8.91 11.13 -16.55
C LYS A 37 -8.70 11.85 -15.24
N SER A 38 -8.69 11.14 -14.10
CA SER A 38 -8.47 11.75 -12.79
C SER A 38 -7.03 12.26 -12.63
N ILE A 39 -6.06 11.61 -13.27
CA ILE A 39 -4.64 12.01 -13.24
C ILE A 39 -4.38 13.18 -14.19
N VAL A 40 -4.92 13.13 -15.39
CA VAL A 40 -4.74 14.21 -16.40
C VAL A 40 -5.36 15.53 -15.93
N LYS A 41 -6.45 15.47 -15.15
CA LYS A 41 -7.17 16.62 -14.60
C LYS A 41 -6.59 17.18 -13.30
N GLN A 42 -5.41 16.74 -12.87
CA GLN A 42 -4.77 17.27 -11.66
C GLN A 42 -4.46 18.76 -11.79
N THR A 43 -4.65 19.51 -10.70
CA THR A 43 -4.30 20.93 -10.62
C THR A 43 -2.80 21.15 -10.74
N TYR A 44 -1.98 20.24 -10.25
CA TYR A 44 -0.53 20.25 -10.45
C TYR A 44 -0.18 19.87 -11.88
N GLN A 45 0.50 20.76 -12.62
CA GLN A 45 0.68 20.61 -14.06
C GLN A 45 1.99 19.93 -14.48
N ASN A 46 3.08 20.06 -13.70
CA ASN A 46 4.38 19.48 -14.09
C ASN A 46 4.44 17.97 -13.78
N LEU A 47 3.63 17.21 -14.52
CA LEU A 47 3.51 15.76 -14.43
C LEU A 47 4.16 15.06 -15.61
N GLU A 48 4.69 13.86 -15.38
CA GLU A 48 4.79 12.81 -16.37
C GLU A 48 3.95 11.62 -15.92
N ILE A 49 3.10 11.10 -16.79
CA ILE A 49 2.13 10.03 -16.50
C ILE A 49 2.59 8.77 -17.21
N ILE A 50 3.09 7.80 -16.47
CA ILE A 50 3.69 6.59 -17.03
C ILE A 50 2.69 5.45 -16.92
N LEU A 51 2.07 5.12 -18.04
CA LEU A 51 1.15 4.00 -18.18
C LEU A 51 1.95 2.75 -18.54
N VAL A 52 2.00 1.78 -17.65
CA VAL A 52 2.73 0.52 -17.88
C VAL A 52 1.71 -0.60 -18.10
N ASP A 53 1.43 -0.92 -19.35
CA ASP A 53 0.61 -2.03 -19.75
C ASP A 53 1.42 -3.34 -19.65
N ASP A 54 1.03 -4.18 -18.70
CA ASP A 54 1.68 -5.45 -18.38
C ASP A 54 1.09 -6.60 -19.22
N GLY A 55 1.01 -6.38 -20.54
CA GLY A 55 0.53 -7.37 -21.49
C GLY A 55 -0.97 -7.67 -21.34
N SER A 56 -1.79 -6.65 -21.22
CA SER A 56 -3.23 -6.78 -21.10
C SER A 56 -3.84 -7.38 -22.36
N PRO A 57 -4.69 -8.42 -22.25
CA PRO A 57 -5.36 -9.04 -23.40
C PRO A 57 -6.66 -8.34 -23.81
N ASP A 58 -7.08 -7.30 -23.11
CA ASP A 58 -8.28 -6.50 -23.28
C ASP A 58 -7.99 -5.19 -24.04
N MET A 59 -8.86 -4.19 -23.95
CA MET A 59 -8.70 -2.91 -24.65
C MET A 59 -7.69 -1.94 -24.00
N CYS A 60 -7.06 -2.30 -22.87
CA CYS A 60 -6.10 -1.43 -22.17
C CYS A 60 -4.97 -0.92 -23.08
N PRO A 61 -4.29 -1.73 -23.91
CA PRO A 61 -3.21 -1.23 -24.77
C PRO A 61 -3.67 -0.10 -25.68
N LEU A 62 -4.82 -0.25 -26.32
CA LEU A 62 -5.38 0.77 -27.22
C LEU A 62 -5.82 2.03 -26.49
N LEU A 63 -6.33 1.90 -25.24
CA LEU A 63 -6.68 3.04 -24.39
C LEU A 63 -5.42 3.82 -24.01
N CYS A 64 -4.33 3.13 -23.65
CA CYS A 64 -3.05 3.75 -23.34
C CYS A 64 -2.52 4.57 -24.53
N ASP A 65 -2.48 3.98 -25.72
CA ASP A 65 -2.04 4.66 -26.94
C ASP A 65 -2.90 5.85 -27.32
N LYS A 66 -4.22 5.76 -27.12
CA LYS A 66 -5.13 6.89 -27.31
C LYS A 66 -4.77 8.05 -26.40
N TRP A 67 -4.49 7.78 -25.12
CA TRP A 67 -4.12 8.81 -24.17
C TRP A 67 -2.74 9.42 -24.44
N ALA A 68 -1.75 8.64 -24.87
CA ALA A 68 -0.45 9.16 -25.28
C ALA A 68 -0.54 10.14 -26.47
N LYS A 69 -1.53 9.92 -27.36
CA LYS A 69 -1.79 10.85 -28.48
C LYS A 69 -2.55 12.11 -28.03
N ALA A 70 -3.33 12.01 -26.96
CA ALA A 70 -4.19 13.09 -26.49
C ALA A 70 -3.50 14.04 -25.49
N ASP A 71 -2.51 13.57 -24.73
CA ASP A 71 -1.80 14.36 -23.72
C ASP A 71 -0.30 14.06 -23.76
N ALA A 72 0.50 15.09 -24.07
CA ALA A 72 1.96 14.99 -24.21
C ALA A 72 2.69 14.58 -22.91
N ARG A 73 2.03 14.66 -21.75
CA ARG A 73 2.57 14.22 -20.46
C ARG A 73 2.49 12.70 -20.29
N VAL A 74 1.72 12.00 -21.13
CA VAL A 74 1.51 10.55 -21.05
C VAL A 74 2.57 9.81 -21.82
N VAL A 75 3.27 8.91 -21.13
CA VAL A 75 4.26 7.98 -21.67
C VAL A 75 3.75 6.56 -21.49
N VAL A 76 3.69 5.78 -22.57
CA VAL A 76 3.22 4.39 -22.53
C VAL A 76 4.39 3.43 -22.64
N VAL A 77 4.33 2.37 -21.85
CA VAL A 77 5.24 1.23 -21.92
C VAL A 77 4.42 -0.04 -22.02
N HIS A 78 4.52 -0.75 -23.14
CA HIS A 78 3.97 -2.10 -23.28
C HIS A 78 5.06 -3.13 -22.95
N GLN A 79 4.74 -4.11 -22.13
CA GLN A 79 5.62 -5.23 -21.80
C GLN A 79 4.86 -6.55 -21.82
N GLU A 80 5.58 -7.67 -21.91
CA GLU A 80 4.99 -8.97 -21.64
C GLU A 80 4.53 -9.06 -20.18
N ASN A 81 3.46 -9.80 -19.90
CA ASN A 81 2.92 -9.94 -18.54
C ASN A 81 3.96 -10.57 -17.59
N ARG A 82 4.40 -9.78 -16.61
CA ARG A 82 5.35 -10.17 -15.57
C ARG A 82 4.84 -9.83 -14.17
N GLY A 83 3.60 -9.34 -14.07
CA GLY A 83 2.93 -8.99 -12.82
C GLY A 83 3.21 -7.56 -12.35
N ILE A 84 2.39 -7.12 -11.40
CA ILE A 84 2.33 -5.73 -10.90
C ILE A 84 3.69 -5.20 -10.41
N SER A 85 4.52 -6.05 -9.79
CA SER A 85 5.88 -5.69 -9.35
C SER A 85 6.76 -5.27 -10.52
N ALA A 86 6.75 -6.05 -11.60
CA ALA A 86 7.52 -5.75 -12.81
C ALA A 86 7.03 -4.45 -13.47
N ALA A 87 5.71 -4.24 -13.52
CA ALA A 87 5.12 -3.02 -14.06
C ALA A 87 5.51 -1.78 -13.23
N ARG A 88 5.44 -1.83 -11.89
CA ARG A 88 5.88 -0.74 -11.02
C ARG A 88 7.40 -0.48 -11.14
N ASN A 89 8.22 -1.53 -11.21
CA ASN A 89 9.66 -1.40 -11.41
C ASN A 89 9.99 -0.77 -12.77
N MET A 90 9.28 -1.15 -13.82
CA MET A 90 9.42 -0.57 -15.15
C MET A 90 9.00 0.90 -15.15
N GLY A 91 7.86 1.24 -14.56
CA GLY A 91 7.41 2.61 -14.40
C GLY A 91 8.44 3.47 -13.65
N LYS A 92 8.97 2.97 -12.53
CA LYS A 92 10.07 3.63 -11.80
C LYS A 92 11.32 3.82 -12.66
N LYS A 93 11.71 2.83 -13.46
CA LYS A 93 12.88 2.91 -14.38
C LYS A 93 12.69 3.99 -15.46
N LYS A 94 11.47 4.15 -15.96
CA LYS A 94 11.12 5.12 -17.00
C LYS A 94 10.88 6.53 -16.44
N SER A 95 10.60 6.64 -15.15
CA SER A 95 10.28 7.91 -14.51
C SER A 95 11.50 8.85 -14.42
N SER A 96 11.29 10.15 -14.61
CA SER A 96 12.31 11.21 -14.56
C SER A 96 12.04 12.26 -13.47
N GLY A 97 10.84 12.32 -12.90
CA GLY A 97 10.44 13.32 -11.90
C GLY A 97 11.20 13.20 -10.58
N GLU A 98 11.30 14.27 -9.85
CA GLU A 98 11.93 14.33 -8.52
C GLU A 98 11.11 13.58 -7.46
N TYR A 99 9.82 13.42 -7.73
CA TYR A 99 8.88 12.67 -6.91
C TYR A 99 8.20 11.58 -7.72
N ILE A 100 7.77 10.52 -7.02
CA ILE A 100 7.04 9.39 -7.57
C ILE A 100 5.73 9.22 -6.83
N MET A 101 4.65 9.02 -7.58
CA MET A 101 3.34 8.61 -7.11
C MET A 101 2.93 7.32 -7.80
N MET A 102 2.31 6.39 -7.07
CA MET A 102 1.71 5.18 -7.62
C MET A 102 0.19 5.32 -7.56
N VAL A 103 -0.49 4.98 -8.65
CA VAL A 103 -1.96 4.92 -8.73
C VAL A 103 -2.34 3.61 -9.40
N ASP A 104 -3.19 2.81 -8.77
CA ASP A 104 -3.65 1.56 -9.37
C ASP A 104 -4.71 1.86 -10.43
N SER A 105 -4.75 1.06 -11.51
CA SER A 105 -5.53 1.36 -12.72
C SER A 105 -7.05 1.28 -12.56
N ASP A 106 -7.52 0.73 -11.46
CA ASP A 106 -8.95 0.65 -11.08
C ASP A 106 -9.39 1.78 -10.14
N ASP A 107 -8.44 2.52 -9.55
CA ASP A 107 -8.68 3.63 -8.64
C ASP A 107 -8.80 4.98 -9.36
N TYR A 108 -9.22 6.00 -8.63
CA TYR A 108 -9.18 7.39 -9.11
C TYR A 108 -8.95 8.38 -7.97
N ILE A 109 -8.43 9.55 -8.32
CA ILE A 109 -7.90 10.52 -7.36
C ILE A 109 -8.61 11.87 -7.45
N SER A 110 -8.62 12.59 -6.32
CA SER A 110 -9.12 13.96 -6.25
C SER A 110 -8.32 14.89 -7.17
N PRO A 111 -8.95 15.87 -7.81
CA PRO A 111 -8.25 16.82 -8.70
C PRO A 111 -7.05 17.53 -8.05
N ASN A 112 -7.04 17.69 -6.74
CA ASN A 112 -6.02 18.42 -5.99
C ASN A 112 -5.03 17.49 -5.27
N MET A 113 -5.11 16.18 -5.46
CA MET A 113 -4.32 15.23 -4.67
C MET A 113 -2.81 15.45 -4.84
N VAL A 114 -2.34 15.60 -6.07
CA VAL A 114 -0.90 15.76 -6.33
C VAL A 114 -0.39 17.07 -5.73
N GLU A 115 -1.11 18.17 -5.93
CA GLU A 115 -0.77 19.49 -5.41
C GLU A 115 -0.72 19.48 -3.87
N TYR A 116 -1.76 18.95 -3.21
CA TYR A 116 -1.81 18.90 -1.74
C TYR A 116 -0.68 18.07 -1.14
N LEU A 117 -0.37 16.90 -1.72
CA LEU A 117 0.73 16.06 -1.25
C LEU A 117 2.08 16.75 -1.47
N TYR A 118 2.27 17.43 -2.61
CA TYR A 118 3.50 18.16 -2.92
C TYR A 118 3.70 19.37 -1.99
N ASP A 119 2.70 20.22 -1.85
CA ASP A 119 2.75 21.39 -0.98
C ASP A 119 2.99 21.00 0.49
N THR A 120 2.39 19.87 0.91
CA THR A 120 2.64 19.32 2.24
C THR A 120 4.08 18.89 2.42
N ILE A 121 4.69 18.21 1.46
CA ILE A 121 6.12 17.86 1.49
C ILE A 121 6.98 19.12 1.59
N LYS A 122 6.69 20.13 0.79
CA LYS A 122 7.47 21.39 0.75
C LYS A 122 7.34 22.18 2.05
N SER A 123 6.13 22.30 2.59
CA SER A 123 5.88 23.07 3.82
C SER A 123 6.36 22.39 5.08
N THR A 124 6.42 21.04 5.11
CA THR A 124 6.84 20.26 6.30
C THR A 124 8.27 19.75 6.23
N ASP A 125 8.95 19.94 5.11
CA ASP A 125 10.28 19.39 4.81
C ASP A 125 10.34 17.88 5.07
N THR A 126 9.34 17.13 4.56
CA THR A 126 9.28 15.68 4.60
C THR A 126 9.67 15.07 3.26
N LYS A 127 10.01 13.78 3.23
CA LYS A 127 10.31 13.05 1.99
C LYS A 127 9.14 12.19 1.50
N LEU A 128 8.10 12.09 2.32
CA LEU A 128 6.92 11.28 2.09
C LEU A 128 5.70 11.99 2.66
N SER A 129 4.68 12.16 1.84
CA SER A 129 3.35 12.60 2.24
C SER A 129 2.32 11.50 1.94
N ILE A 130 1.36 11.29 2.85
CA ILE A 130 0.34 10.26 2.80
C ILE A 130 -1.02 10.93 2.97
N CYS A 131 -2.01 10.58 2.14
CA CYS A 131 -3.40 11.04 2.30
C CYS A 131 -4.33 9.91 2.74
N SER A 132 -5.52 10.31 3.20
CA SER A 132 -6.62 9.39 3.47
C SER A 132 -7.29 8.94 2.17
N PHE A 133 -8.04 7.84 2.25
CA PHE A 133 -8.78 7.27 1.13
C PHE A 133 -10.19 6.87 1.53
N LYS A 134 -11.09 6.79 0.56
CA LYS A 134 -12.41 6.19 0.70
C LYS A 134 -12.47 4.89 -0.09
N LYS A 135 -13.01 3.84 0.53
CA LYS A 135 -13.23 2.54 -0.09
C LYS A 135 -14.70 2.38 -0.45
N GLY A 136 -14.98 1.93 -1.65
CA GLY A 136 -16.35 1.70 -2.09
C GLY A 136 -16.45 1.14 -3.50
N ASN A 137 -17.69 0.99 -3.98
CA ASN A 137 -18.03 0.48 -5.30
C ASN A 137 -18.88 1.45 -6.12
N ALA A 138 -18.96 2.72 -5.69
CA ALA A 138 -19.66 3.75 -6.45
C ALA A 138 -18.88 4.10 -7.73
N GLU A 139 -19.56 4.19 -8.86
CA GLU A 139 -18.93 4.59 -10.13
C GLU A 139 -18.41 6.03 -10.07
N GLU A 140 -19.11 6.88 -9.34
CA GLU A 140 -18.69 8.26 -9.06
C GLU A 140 -18.67 8.50 -7.56
N PHE A 141 -17.59 9.10 -7.09
CA PHE A 141 -17.43 9.60 -5.74
C PHE A 141 -17.05 11.07 -5.82
N LEU A 142 -17.82 11.92 -5.17
CA LEU A 142 -17.54 13.35 -5.10
C LEU A 142 -16.57 13.61 -3.96
N PHE A 143 -15.36 14.02 -4.31
CA PHE A 143 -14.39 14.49 -3.33
C PHE A 143 -14.82 15.82 -2.74
N GLU A 144 -14.68 15.97 -1.44
CA GLU A 144 -14.92 17.27 -0.80
C GLU A 144 -13.93 18.31 -1.32
N GLN A 145 -14.41 19.50 -1.62
CA GLN A 145 -13.55 20.62 -1.97
C GLN A 145 -13.07 21.30 -0.68
N VAL A 146 -11.85 20.99 -0.27
CA VAL A 146 -11.21 21.61 0.89
C VAL A 146 -10.41 22.80 0.42
N GLN A 147 -10.74 23.99 0.91
CA GLN A 147 -10.03 25.22 0.57
C GLN A 147 -8.66 25.31 1.26
N ASP A 148 -8.53 24.74 2.46
CA ASP A 148 -7.30 24.78 3.24
C ASP A 148 -7.07 23.44 3.96
N ILE A 149 -6.01 22.73 3.56
CA ILE A 149 -5.62 21.45 4.16
C ILE A 149 -4.66 21.58 5.34
N ARG A 150 -4.14 22.80 5.65
CA ARG A 150 -3.09 22.98 6.66
C ARG A 150 -3.50 22.48 8.03
N ASN A 151 -4.76 22.64 8.41
CA ASN A 151 -5.30 22.16 9.67
C ASN A 151 -5.54 20.64 9.70
N LYS A 152 -5.34 19.94 8.58
CA LYS A 152 -5.50 18.48 8.42
C LYS A 152 -4.16 17.76 8.28
N ILE A 153 -3.05 18.47 8.44
CA ILE A 153 -1.70 17.91 8.31
C ILE A 153 -1.17 17.51 9.69
N GLU A 154 -0.79 16.25 9.80
CA GLU A 154 -0.06 15.69 10.94
C GLU A 154 1.35 15.30 10.49
N ILE A 155 2.36 15.63 11.31
CA ILE A 155 3.75 15.20 11.08
C ILE A 155 4.09 14.17 12.14
N ILE A 156 4.51 12.98 11.71
CA ILE A 156 4.87 11.84 12.56
C ILE A 156 6.25 11.31 12.20
N ASP A 157 6.93 10.72 13.16
CA ASP A 157 8.17 9.99 12.88
C ASP A 157 7.90 8.67 12.14
N SER A 158 8.94 8.12 11.51
CA SER A 158 8.83 6.88 10.72
C SER A 158 8.41 5.68 11.57
N VAL A 159 8.80 5.60 12.83
CA VAL A 159 8.42 4.49 13.72
C VAL A 159 6.92 4.54 14.01
N THR A 160 6.38 5.73 14.29
CA THR A 160 4.94 5.95 14.46
C THR A 160 4.16 5.59 13.19
N ALA A 161 4.64 6.00 12.01
CA ALA A 161 4.03 5.63 10.72
C ALA A 161 4.03 4.11 10.52
N LEU A 162 5.15 3.43 10.82
CA LEU A 162 5.26 1.98 10.73
C LEU A 162 4.36 1.25 11.74
N LYS A 163 4.16 1.79 12.95
CA LYS A 163 3.20 1.25 13.93
C LYS A 163 1.76 1.33 13.42
N ARG A 164 1.40 2.41 12.70
CA ARG A 164 0.07 2.57 12.10
C ARG A 164 -0.23 1.53 11.03
N ALA A 165 0.78 0.94 10.38
CA ALA A 165 0.62 -0.19 9.48
C ALA A 165 0.09 -1.48 10.18
N TYR A 166 0.06 -1.49 11.51
CA TYR A 166 -0.52 -2.56 12.33
C TYR A 166 -1.82 -2.15 13.04
N ALA A 167 -2.43 -1.04 12.65
CA ALA A 167 -3.73 -0.58 13.16
C ALA A 167 -4.90 -1.42 12.61
N SER A 168 -6.14 -0.93 12.73
CA SER A 168 -7.31 -1.55 12.09
C SER A 168 -7.16 -1.58 10.57
N ALA A 169 -7.83 -2.53 9.89
CA ALA A 169 -7.59 -2.87 8.49
C ALA A 169 -7.47 -1.66 7.53
N ASP A 170 -8.43 -0.73 7.54
CA ASP A 170 -8.40 0.43 6.63
C ASP A 170 -7.30 1.43 7.01
N LYS A 171 -7.06 1.65 8.31
CA LYS A 171 -5.94 2.49 8.77
C LYS A 171 -4.58 1.87 8.43
N ALA A 172 -4.45 0.55 8.55
CA ALA A 172 -3.23 -0.16 8.17
C ALA A 172 -2.96 -0.03 6.66
N LEU A 173 -4.00 -0.17 5.83
CA LEU A 173 -3.90 -0.10 4.39
C LEU A 173 -3.35 1.25 3.91
N GLN A 174 -3.73 2.36 4.56
CA GLN A 174 -3.18 3.69 4.30
C GLN A 174 -1.64 3.73 4.39
N TYR A 175 -1.03 2.93 5.28
CA TYR A 175 0.43 2.89 5.48
C TYR A 175 1.13 1.75 4.73
N ILE A 176 0.39 0.74 4.27
CA ILE A 176 0.94 -0.43 3.56
C ILE A 176 0.88 -0.23 2.04
N ALA A 177 -0.28 0.19 1.50
CA ALA A 177 -0.47 0.32 0.06
C ALA A 177 0.52 1.31 -0.57
N PRO A 178 0.95 1.12 -1.83
CA PRO A 178 1.86 2.02 -2.52
C PRO A 178 1.19 3.32 -2.97
N TRP A 179 -0.13 3.31 -3.17
CA TRP A 179 -0.95 4.46 -3.56
C TRP A 179 -1.29 5.39 -2.39
N GLY A 180 -1.93 6.53 -2.68
CA GLY A 180 -2.28 7.52 -1.66
C GLY A 180 -1.06 8.24 -1.08
N LYS A 181 0.06 8.25 -1.80
CA LYS A 181 1.35 8.76 -1.33
C LYS A 181 2.12 9.48 -2.41
N LEU A 182 2.87 10.51 -2.01
CA LEU A 182 3.91 11.12 -2.82
C LEU A 182 5.26 10.89 -2.16
N TYR A 183 6.15 10.25 -2.89
CA TYR A 183 7.47 9.84 -2.43
C TYR A 183 8.56 10.70 -3.08
N LYS A 184 9.52 11.21 -2.32
CA LYS A 184 10.75 11.70 -2.92
C LYS A 184 11.47 10.54 -3.62
N ARG A 185 11.90 10.71 -4.88
CA ARG A 185 12.47 9.65 -5.72
C ARG A 185 13.59 8.86 -5.04
N ASN A 186 14.49 9.54 -4.31
CA ASN A 186 15.63 8.89 -3.66
C ASN A 186 15.27 7.89 -2.58
N LEU A 187 14.02 7.86 -2.11
CA LEU A 187 13.55 6.81 -1.20
C LEU A 187 13.60 5.42 -1.86
N PHE A 188 13.44 5.37 -3.19
CA PHE A 188 13.48 4.12 -3.95
C PHE A 188 14.89 3.62 -4.31
N ASP A 189 15.96 4.33 -3.91
CA ASP A 189 17.34 3.91 -4.22
C ASP A 189 17.63 2.58 -3.53
N GLY A 190 18.05 1.58 -4.34
CA GLY A 190 18.29 0.22 -3.88
C GLY A 190 17.04 -0.59 -3.51
N ILE A 191 15.81 -0.06 -3.75
CA ILE A 191 14.55 -0.75 -3.46
C ILE A 191 13.82 -1.06 -4.76
N LEU A 192 13.44 -2.33 -4.94
CA LEU A 192 12.62 -2.83 -6.02
C LEU A 192 11.44 -3.61 -5.46
N TYR A 193 10.32 -3.61 -6.18
CA TYR A 193 9.22 -4.52 -5.90
C TYR A 193 9.62 -5.95 -6.30
N PRO A 194 9.35 -6.98 -5.47
CA PRO A 194 9.73 -8.37 -5.75
C PRO A 194 8.86 -8.94 -6.87
N GLU A 195 9.46 -9.27 -8.00
CA GLU A 195 8.73 -9.86 -9.13
C GLU A 195 8.24 -11.27 -8.80
N GLY A 196 7.07 -11.63 -9.32
CA GLY A 196 6.45 -12.94 -9.10
C GLY A 196 5.86 -13.16 -7.70
N LYS A 197 5.84 -12.12 -6.84
CA LYS A 197 5.25 -12.19 -5.50
C LYS A 197 3.91 -11.47 -5.44
N ILE A 198 2.99 -12.02 -4.65
CA ILE A 198 1.75 -11.36 -4.24
C ILE A 198 2.00 -10.61 -2.93
N PHE A 199 1.27 -9.51 -2.67
CA PHE A 199 1.49 -8.61 -1.54
C PHE A 199 2.86 -7.91 -1.58
N GLU A 200 3.26 -7.48 -2.76
CA GLU A 200 4.53 -6.82 -3.05
C GLU A 200 4.72 -5.51 -2.27
N ASP A 201 3.63 -4.85 -1.93
CA ASP A 201 3.58 -3.65 -1.08
C ASP A 201 4.11 -3.92 0.33
N ILE A 202 3.78 -5.08 0.90
CA ILE A 202 4.26 -5.50 2.23
C ILE A 202 5.78 -5.68 2.26
N TYR A 203 6.39 -6.05 1.13
CA TYR A 203 7.85 -6.19 1.00
C TYR A 203 8.57 -4.83 0.91
N VAL A 204 7.88 -3.77 0.46
CA VAL A 204 8.52 -2.53 0.01
C VAL A 204 8.20 -1.34 0.90
N THR A 205 6.92 -1.06 1.17
CA THR A 205 6.49 0.22 1.75
C THR A 205 7.14 0.52 3.11
N HIS A 206 7.33 -0.49 3.96
CA HIS A 206 8.01 -0.31 5.24
C HIS A 206 9.48 0.13 5.08
N LYS A 207 10.17 -0.32 4.03
CA LYS A 207 11.56 0.08 3.73
C LYS A 207 11.61 1.55 3.29
N LEU A 208 10.63 1.99 2.50
CA LEU A 208 10.52 3.39 2.08
C LEU A 208 10.25 4.32 3.26
N ILE A 209 9.28 3.97 4.12
CA ILE A 209 8.95 4.73 5.33
C ILE A 209 10.17 4.80 6.27
N CYS A 210 10.90 3.71 6.44
CA CYS A 210 12.07 3.64 7.33
C CYS A 210 13.24 4.53 6.87
N LYS A 211 13.28 4.96 5.60
CA LYS A 211 14.24 5.95 5.09
C LYS A 211 13.87 7.40 5.37
N CYS A 212 12.69 7.63 5.96
CA CYS A 212 12.24 8.95 6.34
C CYS A 212 12.51 9.20 7.83
N ASP A 213 12.98 10.39 8.18
CA ASP A 213 13.03 10.81 9.59
C ASP A 213 11.61 11.11 10.08
N LYS A 214 10.83 11.79 9.23
CA LYS A 214 9.44 12.16 9.47
C LYS A 214 8.61 11.98 8.20
N VAL A 215 7.31 11.77 8.39
CA VAL A 215 6.30 11.57 7.35
C VAL A 215 5.17 12.55 7.62
N SER A 216 4.68 13.21 6.60
CA SER A 216 3.46 14.03 6.69
C SER A 216 2.23 13.22 6.31
N VAL A 217 1.15 13.40 7.04
CA VAL A 217 -0.13 12.71 6.83
C VAL A 217 -1.23 13.76 6.70
N ILE A 218 -1.97 13.71 5.62
CA ILE A 218 -3.12 14.58 5.35
C ILE A 218 -4.38 13.81 5.70
N ASP A 219 -5.12 14.25 6.71
CA ASP A 219 -6.42 13.68 7.07
C ASP A 219 -7.52 14.24 6.15
N GLU A 220 -7.35 13.98 4.86
CA GLU A 220 -8.31 14.29 3.81
C GLU A 220 -8.40 13.14 2.83
N THR A 221 -9.62 12.79 2.41
CA THR A 221 -9.89 11.76 1.40
C THR A 221 -9.55 12.27 0.01
N LEU A 222 -8.38 11.88 -0.51
CA LEU A 222 -7.91 12.30 -1.82
C LEU A 222 -7.83 11.14 -2.84
N LEU A 223 -8.08 9.92 -2.41
CA LEU A 223 -8.11 8.73 -3.26
C LEU A 223 -9.38 7.92 -3.01
N TYR A 224 -9.99 7.45 -4.09
CA TYR A 224 -11.09 6.49 -4.03
C TYR A 224 -10.59 5.11 -4.45
N TYR A 225 -10.53 4.20 -3.47
CA TYR A 225 -10.17 2.80 -3.67
C TYR A 225 -11.38 2.02 -4.12
N TYR A 226 -11.44 1.74 -5.42
CA TYR A 226 -12.61 1.11 -6.04
C TYR A 226 -12.65 -0.40 -5.80
N GLN A 227 -13.79 -0.89 -5.33
CA GLN A 227 -14.01 -2.29 -5.00
C GLN A 227 -14.86 -2.96 -6.07
N HIS A 228 -14.31 -3.97 -6.73
CA HIS A 228 -15.03 -4.77 -7.73
C HIS A 228 -14.76 -6.29 -7.54
N SER A 229 -15.58 -7.13 -8.16
CA SER A 229 -15.51 -8.59 -7.97
C SER A 229 -14.21 -9.22 -8.51
N GLU A 230 -13.60 -8.60 -9.51
CA GLU A 230 -12.38 -9.09 -10.18
C GLU A 230 -11.08 -8.69 -9.46
N SER A 231 -11.17 -7.85 -8.43
CA SER A 231 -10.00 -7.43 -7.63
C SER A 231 -9.21 -8.64 -7.13
N ILE A 232 -7.88 -8.55 -7.20
CA ILE A 232 -6.95 -9.61 -6.75
C ILE A 232 -7.24 -10.03 -5.31
N MET A 233 -7.63 -9.10 -4.45
CA MET A 233 -7.95 -9.38 -3.06
C MET A 233 -9.20 -10.25 -2.88
N ASN A 234 -10.18 -10.17 -3.80
CA ASN A 234 -11.42 -10.93 -3.77
C ASN A 234 -11.30 -12.36 -4.33
N LYS A 235 -10.18 -12.69 -5.00
CA LYS A 235 -9.95 -14.05 -5.51
C LYS A 235 -9.91 -15.07 -4.38
N LYS A 236 -10.41 -16.29 -4.65
CA LYS A 236 -10.37 -17.42 -3.71
C LYS A 236 -8.95 -17.63 -3.19
N PHE A 237 -8.85 -18.12 -1.94
CA PHE A 237 -7.56 -18.44 -1.35
C PHE A 237 -6.84 -19.53 -2.16
N HIS A 238 -5.59 -19.30 -2.50
CA HIS A 238 -4.71 -20.21 -3.24
C HIS A 238 -3.29 -20.17 -2.63
N VAL A 239 -2.41 -21.12 -3.02
CA VAL A 239 -1.07 -21.26 -2.44
C VAL A 239 -0.24 -19.97 -2.54
N GLY A 240 -0.36 -19.22 -3.64
CA GLY A 240 0.34 -17.93 -3.79
C GLY A 240 0.02 -16.91 -2.68
N LYS A 241 -1.18 -16.97 -2.07
CA LYS A 241 -1.50 -16.11 -0.92
C LYS A 241 -0.65 -16.40 0.32
N LEU A 242 0.13 -17.48 0.35
CA LEU A 242 1.13 -17.73 1.40
C LEU A 242 2.38 -16.85 1.28
N ASP A 243 2.59 -16.14 0.14
CA ASP A 243 3.64 -15.13 -0.01
C ASP A 243 3.53 -14.03 1.07
N TYR A 244 2.32 -13.78 1.57
CA TYR A 244 2.08 -12.88 2.71
C TYR A 244 2.92 -13.26 3.94
N LEU A 245 3.02 -14.56 4.24
CA LEU A 245 3.82 -15.05 5.37
C LEU A 245 5.31 -14.78 5.15
N GLN A 246 5.79 -14.94 3.92
CA GLN A 246 7.16 -14.64 3.57
C GLN A 246 7.47 -13.14 3.70
N ALA A 247 6.55 -12.30 3.21
CA ALA A 247 6.67 -10.84 3.32
C ALA A 247 6.76 -10.37 4.78
N LEU A 248 5.93 -10.94 5.66
CA LEU A 248 5.98 -10.63 7.09
C LEU A 248 7.29 -11.10 7.74
N LYS A 249 7.80 -12.28 7.38
CA LYS A 249 9.09 -12.78 7.89
C LYS A 249 10.25 -11.88 7.46
N GLU A 250 10.29 -11.43 6.21
CA GLU A 250 11.31 -10.50 5.72
C GLU A 250 11.21 -9.14 6.43
N ARG A 251 10.00 -8.65 6.73
CA ARG A 251 9.79 -7.42 7.49
C ARG A 251 10.32 -7.54 8.92
N ILE A 252 10.11 -8.68 9.59
CA ILE A 252 10.67 -8.95 10.92
C ILE A 252 12.19 -8.88 10.87
N ASN A 253 12.83 -9.59 9.92
CA ASN A 253 14.28 -9.58 9.75
C ASN A 253 14.81 -8.16 9.51
N PHE A 254 14.13 -7.38 8.66
CA PHE A 254 14.47 -6.00 8.40
C PHE A 254 14.41 -5.12 9.66
N TYR A 255 13.39 -5.28 10.50
CA TYR A 255 13.30 -4.51 11.75
C TYR A 255 14.39 -4.94 12.75
N ASN A 256 14.71 -6.21 12.82
CA ASN A 256 15.82 -6.73 13.64
C ASN A 256 17.16 -6.13 13.20
N GLU A 257 17.48 -6.20 11.89
CA GLU A 257 18.70 -5.62 11.30
C GLU A 257 18.83 -4.11 11.55
N LYS A 258 17.69 -3.40 11.65
CA LYS A 258 17.64 -1.97 11.95
C LYS A 258 17.60 -1.63 13.43
N GLY A 259 17.59 -2.62 14.33
CA GLY A 259 17.48 -2.41 15.78
C GLY A 259 16.13 -1.87 16.25
N LEU A 260 15.07 -2.01 15.42
CA LEU A 260 13.72 -1.50 15.71
C LEU A 260 12.92 -2.52 16.53
N MET A 261 13.39 -2.81 17.76
CA MET A 261 12.89 -3.89 18.61
C MET A 261 11.38 -3.85 18.88
N GLU A 262 10.78 -2.66 19.02
CA GLU A 262 9.35 -2.54 19.27
C GLU A 262 8.54 -2.94 18.03
N LEU A 263 8.95 -2.49 16.84
CA LEU A 263 8.32 -2.87 15.56
C LEU A 263 8.51 -4.36 15.26
N GLU A 264 9.69 -4.89 15.57
CA GLU A 264 9.96 -6.32 15.44
C GLU A 264 8.97 -7.14 16.26
N LYS A 265 8.73 -6.76 17.53
CA LYS A 265 7.75 -7.44 18.41
C LYS A 265 6.33 -7.39 17.84
N ILE A 266 5.90 -6.22 17.36
CA ILE A 266 4.58 -6.08 16.74
C ILE A 266 4.48 -6.94 15.47
N ALA A 267 5.54 -6.97 14.66
CA ALA A 267 5.59 -7.78 13.45
C ALA A 267 5.58 -9.29 13.76
N TYR A 268 6.23 -9.73 14.82
CA TYR A 268 6.13 -11.11 15.31
C TYR A 268 4.70 -11.50 15.70
N ASP A 269 4.00 -10.64 16.42
CA ASP A 269 2.60 -10.88 16.80
C ASP A 269 1.71 -11.02 15.55
N GLU A 270 1.88 -10.13 14.57
CA GLU A 270 1.16 -10.21 13.29
C GLU A 270 1.48 -11.51 12.54
N TYR A 271 2.76 -11.90 12.52
CA TYR A 271 3.20 -13.12 11.84
C TYR A 271 2.62 -14.39 12.47
N LEU A 272 2.60 -14.48 13.80
CA LEU A 272 1.99 -15.62 14.50
C LEU A 272 0.49 -15.75 14.21
N HIS A 273 -0.25 -14.63 14.23
CA HIS A 273 -1.67 -14.62 13.85
C HIS A 273 -1.87 -15.05 12.39
N SER A 274 -1.03 -14.55 11.50
CA SER A 274 -1.09 -14.85 10.08
C SER A 274 -0.80 -16.32 9.78
N LEU A 275 0.12 -16.95 10.54
CA LEU A 275 0.39 -18.39 10.44
C LEU A 275 -0.83 -19.22 10.85
N ILE A 276 -1.53 -18.85 11.93
CA ILE A 276 -2.73 -19.54 12.37
C ILE A 276 -3.86 -19.37 11.34
N TRP A 277 -4.04 -18.16 10.82
CA TRP A 277 -5.03 -17.90 9.78
C TRP A 277 -4.71 -18.69 8.50
N ALA A 278 -3.45 -18.74 8.07
CA ALA A 278 -3.01 -19.47 6.89
C ALA A 278 -3.21 -20.99 7.06
N ASP A 279 -2.92 -21.55 8.24
CA ASP A 279 -3.18 -22.97 8.54
C ASP A 279 -4.67 -23.31 8.41
N SER A 280 -5.53 -22.46 8.96
CA SER A 280 -6.98 -22.62 8.84
C SER A 280 -7.43 -22.65 7.38
N ARG A 281 -6.90 -21.76 6.54
CA ARG A 281 -7.20 -21.71 5.10
C ARG A 281 -6.59 -22.87 4.33
N ALA A 282 -5.37 -23.26 4.65
CA ALA A 282 -4.71 -24.42 4.04
C ALA A 282 -5.51 -25.72 4.31
N ARG A 283 -6.10 -25.85 5.50
CA ARG A 283 -6.94 -27.00 5.85
C ARG A 283 -8.31 -26.98 5.20
N SER A 284 -8.97 -25.82 5.22
CA SER A 284 -10.39 -25.72 4.80
C SER A 284 -10.57 -25.58 3.28
N ILE A 285 -9.61 -24.98 2.58
CA ILE A 285 -9.72 -24.62 1.16
C ILE A 285 -8.75 -25.40 0.30
N LEU A 286 -7.46 -25.43 0.66
CA LEU A 286 -6.43 -26.05 -0.16
C LEU A 286 -6.34 -27.57 0.06
N VAL A 287 -6.70 -28.06 1.25
CA VAL A 287 -6.49 -29.45 1.69
C VAL A 287 -5.04 -29.90 1.41
N ASN A 288 -4.06 -29.01 1.61
CA ASN A 288 -2.67 -29.21 1.25
C ASN A 288 -1.83 -29.52 2.49
N ARG A 289 -1.52 -30.82 2.69
CA ARG A 289 -0.71 -31.29 3.84
C ARG A 289 0.69 -30.71 3.89
N SER A 290 1.34 -30.50 2.74
CA SER A 290 2.68 -29.90 2.68
C SER A 290 2.68 -28.47 3.20
N ALA A 291 1.73 -27.63 2.74
CA ALA A 291 1.56 -26.27 3.21
C ALA A 291 1.25 -26.23 4.72
N MET A 292 0.38 -27.11 5.24
CA MET A 292 0.07 -27.20 6.66
C MET A 292 1.30 -27.54 7.50
N ASN A 293 2.15 -28.48 7.04
CA ASN A 293 3.37 -28.85 7.75
C ASN A 293 4.40 -27.71 7.73
N ASP A 294 4.57 -27.01 6.62
CA ASP A 294 5.44 -25.84 6.52
C ASP A 294 4.98 -24.73 7.50
N ILE A 295 3.71 -24.40 7.49
CA ILE A 295 3.13 -23.39 8.41
C ILE A 295 3.34 -23.79 9.87
N LYS A 296 3.09 -25.04 10.22
CA LYS A 296 3.30 -25.58 11.58
C LYS A 296 4.77 -25.47 12.01
N ASN A 297 5.71 -25.79 11.12
CA ASN A 297 7.15 -25.70 11.42
C ASN A 297 7.57 -24.25 11.62
N ARG A 298 7.18 -23.34 10.74
CA ARG A 298 7.43 -21.89 10.87
C ARG A 298 6.85 -21.34 12.19
N PHE A 299 5.64 -21.74 12.55
CA PHE A 299 5.04 -21.34 13.81
C PHE A 299 5.87 -21.81 15.01
N ARG A 300 6.30 -23.06 15.00
CA ARG A 300 7.12 -23.64 16.08
C ARG A 300 8.47 -22.95 16.25
N GLU A 301 9.13 -22.61 15.15
CA GLU A 301 10.39 -21.86 15.16
C GLU A 301 10.22 -20.48 15.82
N VAL A 302 9.19 -19.75 15.43
CA VAL A 302 8.92 -18.39 15.93
C VAL A 302 8.47 -18.45 17.40
N TYR A 303 7.55 -19.34 17.72
CA TYR A 303 7.01 -19.50 19.07
C TYR A 303 8.07 -19.91 20.10
N LYS A 304 9.10 -20.67 19.70
CA LYS A 304 10.22 -21.04 20.59
C LYS A 304 11.16 -19.88 20.89
N LYS A 305 11.35 -18.95 19.95
CA LYS A 305 12.32 -17.87 20.07
C LYS A 305 11.92 -16.79 21.07
N ASP A 306 10.62 -16.52 21.22
CA ASP A 306 10.17 -15.39 22.05
C ASP A 306 8.82 -15.61 22.75
N HIS A 307 8.85 -16.38 23.83
CA HIS A 307 7.69 -16.52 24.72
C HIS A 307 7.40 -15.29 25.57
N SER A 308 8.39 -14.45 25.83
CA SER A 308 8.30 -13.37 26.82
C SER A 308 7.73 -12.09 26.26
N SER A 309 7.84 -11.88 24.95
CA SER A 309 7.42 -10.64 24.28
C SER A 309 5.97 -10.64 23.78
N ILE A 310 5.31 -11.81 23.74
CA ILE A 310 3.95 -11.93 23.23
C ILE A 310 2.96 -11.26 24.19
N ARG A 311 2.44 -10.09 23.79
CA ARG A 311 1.43 -9.31 24.55
C ARG A 311 0.01 -9.87 24.34
N TYR A 312 -0.22 -11.14 24.67
CA TYR A 312 -1.56 -11.69 24.62
C TYR A 312 -2.22 -11.69 25.99
N PRO A 313 -3.54 -11.45 26.06
CA PRO A 313 -4.32 -11.80 27.24
C PRO A 313 -4.18 -13.31 27.51
N LYS A 314 -4.42 -13.74 28.75
CA LYS A 314 -4.20 -15.14 29.17
C LYS A 314 -4.82 -16.16 28.21
N GLU A 315 -6.00 -15.86 27.70
CA GLU A 315 -6.72 -16.70 26.72
C GLU A 315 -5.97 -16.84 25.39
N GLY A 316 -5.39 -15.75 24.88
CA GLY A 316 -4.57 -15.77 23.66
C GLY A 316 -3.30 -16.59 23.82
N LYS A 317 -2.65 -16.53 25.00
CA LYS A 317 -1.45 -17.36 25.28
C LYS A 317 -1.77 -18.85 25.30
N VAL A 318 -2.92 -19.24 25.87
CA VAL A 318 -3.41 -20.62 25.85
C VAL A 318 -3.65 -21.07 24.41
N PHE A 319 -4.26 -20.24 23.61
CA PHE A 319 -4.55 -20.50 22.21
C PHE A 319 -3.27 -20.75 21.39
N LEU A 320 -2.25 -19.88 21.51
CA LEU A 320 -0.96 -20.08 20.86
C LEU A 320 -0.27 -21.36 21.31
N LYS A 321 -0.34 -21.68 22.60
CA LYS A 321 0.22 -22.91 23.17
C LYS A 321 -0.48 -24.16 22.62
N LEU A 322 -1.78 -24.13 22.47
CA LEU A 322 -2.55 -25.22 21.85
C LEU A 322 -2.15 -25.42 20.39
N PHE A 323 -1.99 -24.33 19.63
CA PHE A 323 -1.51 -24.42 18.24
C PHE A 323 -0.09 -24.99 18.15
N TYR A 324 0.78 -24.61 19.06
CA TYR A 324 2.14 -25.14 19.14
C TYR A 324 2.16 -26.65 19.35
N ILE A 325 1.33 -27.16 20.25
CA ILE A 325 1.23 -28.61 20.55
C ILE A 325 0.62 -29.34 19.35
N ASN A 326 -0.59 -28.99 18.98
CA ASN A 326 -1.28 -29.52 17.81
C ASN A 326 -2.29 -28.51 17.25
N PRO A 327 -2.12 -28.02 16.01
CA PRO A 327 -3.10 -27.13 15.37
C PRO A 327 -4.54 -27.65 15.34
N GLU A 328 -4.75 -28.97 15.36
CA GLU A 328 -6.09 -29.57 15.37
C GLU A 328 -6.89 -29.27 16.64
N PHE A 329 -6.21 -29.04 17.77
CA PHE A 329 -6.89 -28.65 19.02
C PHE A 329 -7.62 -27.31 18.90
N ILE A 330 -7.11 -26.41 18.07
CA ILE A 330 -7.77 -25.13 17.82
C ILE A 330 -9.05 -25.31 17.02
N ILE A 331 -9.05 -26.18 16.02
CA ILE A 331 -10.24 -26.49 15.22
C ILE A 331 -11.31 -27.11 16.10
N TRP A 332 -10.91 -28.02 16.98
CA TRP A 332 -11.80 -28.65 17.96
C TRP A 332 -12.35 -27.60 18.95
N TYR A 333 -11.50 -26.74 19.51
CA TYR A 333 -11.90 -25.64 20.40
C TYR A 333 -12.91 -24.71 19.75
N TRP A 334 -12.70 -24.33 18.49
CA TRP A 334 -13.61 -23.47 17.75
C TRP A 334 -14.96 -24.12 17.44
N ARG A 335 -14.98 -25.42 17.15
CA ARG A 335 -16.22 -26.18 16.97
C ARG A 335 -17.05 -26.20 18.22
N ILE A 336 -16.43 -26.27 19.40
CA ILE A 336 -17.14 -26.32 20.69
C ILE A 336 -17.59 -24.93 21.15
N CYS A 337 -16.72 -23.91 21.03
CA CYS A 337 -16.97 -22.59 21.59
C CYS A 337 -17.75 -21.66 20.68
N GLY A 338 -17.98 -21.98 19.41
CA GLY A 338 -18.76 -21.17 18.45
C GLY A 338 -18.17 -19.76 18.18
N LYS A 339 -17.01 -19.43 18.73
CA LYS A 339 -16.40 -18.09 18.73
C LYS A 339 -15.23 -17.96 17.74
N PHE A 340 -15.43 -18.38 16.49
CA PHE A 340 -14.39 -18.25 15.47
C PHE A 340 -14.08 -16.81 15.09
N GLN A 341 -15.08 -15.92 15.07
CA GLN A 341 -14.95 -14.58 14.47
C GLN A 341 -14.34 -13.52 15.39
N SER A 342 -14.39 -13.65 16.70
CA SER A 342 -14.02 -12.53 17.59
C SER A 342 -12.55 -12.49 18.02
N ILE A 343 -11.81 -13.60 17.93
CA ILE A 343 -10.40 -13.66 18.38
C ILE A 343 -9.43 -13.49 17.22
N VAL A 344 -9.76 -13.99 16.03
CA VAL A 344 -8.92 -13.90 14.82
C VAL A 344 -9.34 -12.73 13.92
N CYS A 345 -10.58 -12.26 14.01
CA CYS A 345 -11.12 -11.16 13.22
C CYS A 345 -11.30 -9.86 14.03
N ARG A 346 -10.41 -9.49 14.94
CA ARG A 346 -10.38 -8.12 15.47
C ARG A 346 -9.90 -7.08 14.45
N ARG A 347 -9.71 -7.50 13.19
CA ARG A 347 -9.40 -6.64 12.05
C ARG A 347 -10.33 -6.97 10.88
N LYS A 348 -11.59 -6.57 10.98
CA LYS A 348 -12.44 -6.21 9.86
C LYS A 348 -12.68 -4.72 9.90
#